data_a0880a7a9fc06f9b240ef588de5c9b81
#
_entry.id   a0880a7a9fc06f9b240ef588de5c9b81
#
_cell.length_a   1.000
_cell.length_b   1.000
_cell.length_c   1.000
_cell.angle_alpha   90.00
_cell.angle_beta   90.00
_cell.angle_gamma   90.00
#
_symmetry.space_group_name_H-M   'P 1'
#
loop_
_entity.id
_entity.type
_entity.pdbx_description
1 polymer ?
#
loop_
_entity_poly.entity_id
_entity_poly.type
_entity_poly.pdbx_seq_one_letter_code
_entity_poly.pdbx_strand_id
1 'polypeptide(L)'
;VPFGAAIYIIMGQNIGTCVTAILSSVGAKKNAKTAALMHLIFNIIGTIIFSIIAIAYLSIVNPAWAQGNITQTQISMVHTVLLFPVSDWIIKLAKKIGHVEEEVQDESVVLLDDRMLETPGIAIQSTVSELVRMGHVVADSLEVARKVMFERKEEQIAFLKEEESKVDRLSAGITSYAIKLSTLQINEREHEEVAHMLQIVSDMERISDYCENISEFAESLLEKQVDFSEVGVEHLNKMLDVCIASYLYALEAFESNDRESALKTIEKETEADGLEISLRAK
;
A
#
# COMPACT_ATOMS: atom_id res chain seq x y z
N VAL A 1 22.92 -23.52 -25.69
CA VAL A 1 23.01 -24.39 -24.50
C VAL A 1 22.06 -25.54 -24.71
N PRO A 2 22.46 -26.81 -24.48
CA PRO A 2 21.58 -27.95 -24.59
C PRO A 2 20.34 -27.78 -23.69
N PHE A 3 19.17 -28.27 -24.16
CA PHE A 3 17.89 -28.12 -23.48
C PHE A 3 17.95 -28.49 -22.00
N GLY A 4 18.53 -29.64 -21.67
CA GLY A 4 18.64 -30.11 -20.28
C GLY A 4 19.43 -29.16 -19.36
N ALA A 5 20.51 -28.54 -19.85
CA ALA A 5 21.28 -27.58 -19.10
C ALA A 5 20.57 -26.21 -19.02
N ALA A 6 19.86 -25.79 -20.09
CA ALA A 6 19.13 -24.53 -20.13
C ALA A 6 17.99 -24.50 -19.10
N ILE A 7 17.29 -25.62 -18.88
CA ILE A 7 16.23 -25.71 -17.85
C ILE A 7 16.78 -25.33 -16.47
N TYR A 8 17.88 -25.93 -16.03
CA TYR A 8 18.43 -25.67 -14.69
C TYR A 8 18.98 -24.27 -14.55
N ILE A 9 19.56 -23.69 -15.61
CA ILE A 9 20.06 -22.31 -15.59
C ILE A 9 18.88 -21.33 -15.43
N ILE A 10 17.79 -21.52 -16.17
CA ILE A 10 16.61 -20.63 -16.10
C ILE A 10 15.90 -20.76 -14.75
N MET A 11 15.80 -21.97 -14.20
CA MET A 11 15.26 -22.19 -12.86
C MET A 11 16.09 -21.47 -11.79
N GLY A 12 17.41 -21.57 -11.86
CA GLY A 12 18.31 -20.84 -10.97
C GLY A 12 18.15 -19.31 -11.10
N GLN A 13 17.98 -18.81 -12.33
CA GLN A 13 17.76 -17.40 -12.59
C GLN A 13 16.42 -16.91 -11.99
N ASN A 14 15.35 -17.69 -12.10
CA ASN A 14 14.05 -17.37 -11.50
C ASN A 14 14.13 -17.26 -9.97
N ILE A 15 14.85 -18.16 -9.29
CA ILE A 15 15.10 -18.04 -7.85
C ILE A 15 15.99 -16.83 -7.56
N GLY A 16 17.00 -16.58 -8.38
CA GLY A 16 17.92 -15.45 -8.21
C GLY A 16 17.21 -14.09 -8.27
N THR A 17 16.20 -13.92 -9.13
CA THR A 17 15.41 -12.68 -9.19
C THR A 17 14.55 -12.45 -7.95
N CYS A 18 14.20 -13.49 -7.20
CA CYS A 18 13.46 -13.32 -5.94
C CYS A 18 14.30 -12.70 -4.83
N VAL A 19 15.64 -12.86 -4.88
CA VAL A 19 16.55 -12.24 -3.90
C VAL A 19 16.48 -10.72 -3.99
N THR A 20 16.38 -10.15 -5.20
CA THR A 20 16.24 -8.70 -5.36
C THR A 20 14.92 -8.18 -4.83
N ALA A 21 13.81 -8.93 -5.02
CA ALA A 21 12.51 -8.59 -4.44
C ALA A 21 12.53 -8.63 -2.91
N ILE A 22 13.21 -9.60 -2.30
CA ILE A 22 13.36 -9.68 -0.84
C ILE A 22 14.23 -8.52 -0.33
N LEU A 23 15.34 -8.21 -0.99
CA LEU A 23 16.21 -7.11 -0.59
C LEU A 23 15.49 -5.76 -0.66
N SER A 24 14.68 -5.54 -1.72
CA SER A 24 13.88 -4.31 -1.85
C SER A 24 12.73 -4.24 -0.85
N SER A 25 12.31 -5.36 -0.27
CA SER A 25 11.28 -5.40 0.78
C SER A 25 11.83 -5.18 2.20
N VAL A 26 13.15 -5.10 2.37
CA VAL A 26 13.78 -4.78 3.67
C VAL A 26 13.45 -3.34 4.03
N GLY A 27 12.76 -3.14 5.15
CA GLY A 27 12.24 -1.82 5.54
C GLY A 27 10.87 -1.45 4.96
N ALA A 28 10.33 -2.24 4.04
CA ALA A 28 9.00 -1.99 3.48
C ALA A 28 7.87 -2.49 4.38
N LYS A 29 6.64 -1.97 4.14
CA LYS A 29 5.42 -2.40 4.83
C LYS A 29 5.17 -3.92 4.71
N LYS A 30 4.39 -4.46 5.65
CA LYS A 30 4.04 -5.89 5.76
C LYS A 30 3.56 -6.49 4.42
N ASN A 31 2.71 -5.75 3.69
CA ASN A 31 2.17 -6.20 2.40
C ASN A 31 3.27 -6.36 1.33
N ALA A 32 4.24 -5.46 1.25
CA ALA A 32 5.36 -5.57 0.33
C ALA A 32 6.28 -6.75 0.67
N LYS A 33 6.56 -6.98 1.96
CA LYS A 33 7.29 -8.17 2.44
C LYS A 33 6.56 -9.46 2.09
N THR A 34 5.23 -9.47 2.25
CA THR A 34 4.38 -10.60 1.89
C THR A 34 4.43 -10.88 0.40
N ALA A 35 4.32 -9.85 -0.46
CA ALA A 35 4.41 -10.01 -1.90
C ALA A 35 5.78 -10.57 -2.33
N ALA A 36 6.87 -10.09 -1.74
CA ALA A 36 8.22 -10.61 -1.99
C ALA A 36 8.36 -12.08 -1.54
N LEU A 37 7.77 -12.44 -0.39
CA LEU A 37 7.76 -13.81 0.11
C LEU A 37 6.90 -14.73 -0.78
N MET A 38 5.74 -14.28 -1.22
CA MET A 38 4.89 -15.02 -2.17
C MET A 38 5.65 -15.31 -3.46
N HIS A 39 6.34 -14.31 -4.01
CA HIS A 39 7.16 -14.46 -5.21
C HIS A 39 8.28 -15.49 -5.02
N LEU A 40 8.97 -15.47 -3.87
CA LEU A 40 10.00 -16.46 -3.55
C LEU A 40 9.42 -17.88 -3.45
N ILE A 41 8.35 -18.08 -2.68
CA ILE A 41 7.73 -19.39 -2.46
C ILE A 41 7.22 -19.96 -3.78
N PHE A 42 6.56 -19.12 -4.61
CA PHE A 42 6.08 -19.52 -5.93
C PHE A 42 7.22 -20.06 -6.81
N ASN A 43 8.34 -19.34 -6.86
CA ASN A 43 9.47 -19.74 -7.69
C ASN A 43 10.20 -20.97 -7.13
N ILE A 44 10.33 -21.12 -5.82
CA ILE A 44 10.94 -22.33 -5.20
C ILE A 44 10.07 -23.56 -5.47
N ILE A 45 8.78 -23.50 -5.18
CA ILE A 45 7.85 -24.62 -5.37
C ILE A 45 7.79 -24.98 -6.86
N GLY A 46 7.65 -23.97 -7.73
CA GLY A 46 7.64 -24.16 -9.17
C GLY A 46 8.91 -24.81 -9.67
N THR A 47 10.08 -24.38 -9.19
CA THR A 47 11.37 -24.96 -9.56
C THR A 47 11.46 -26.42 -9.14
N ILE A 48 11.04 -26.78 -7.92
CA ILE A 48 11.07 -28.15 -7.43
C ILE A 48 10.17 -29.05 -8.28
N ILE A 49 8.90 -28.65 -8.45
CA ILE A 49 7.91 -29.42 -9.20
C ILE A 49 8.37 -29.60 -10.65
N PHE A 50 8.77 -28.53 -11.29
CA PHE A 50 9.19 -28.55 -12.69
C PHE A 50 10.49 -29.35 -12.88
N SER A 51 11.44 -29.29 -11.93
CA SER A 51 12.65 -30.13 -11.96
C SER A 51 12.33 -31.61 -11.92
N ILE A 52 11.42 -32.03 -11.03
CA ILE A 52 11.00 -33.42 -10.91
C ILE A 52 10.35 -33.90 -12.21
N ILE A 53 9.43 -33.09 -12.76
CA ILE A 53 8.74 -33.43 -14.02
C ILE A 53 9.73 -33.47 -15.18
N ALA A 54 10.64 -32.51 -15.28
CA ALA A 54 11.63 -32.45 -16.36
C ALA A 54 12.60 -33.65 -16.28
N ILE A 55 13.10 -34.00 -15.10
CA ILE A 55 13.98 -35.16 -14.91
C ILE A 55 13.25 -36.44 -15.30
N ALA A 56 12.03 -36.64 -14.79
CA ALA A 56 11.23 -37.84 -15.13
C ALA A 56 10.93 -37.92 -16.63
N TYR A 57 10.51 -36.83 -17.26
CA TYR A 57 10.19 -36.76 -18.67
C TYR A 57 11.44 -37.03 -19.54
N LEU A 58 12.54 -36.36 -19.27
CA LEU A 58 13.79 -36.54 -20.05
C LEU A 58 14.38 -37.94 -19.85
N SER A 59 14.21 -38.56 -18.68
CA SER A 59 14.71 -39.91 -18.41
C SER A 59 13.87 -41.01 -19.08
N ILE A 60 12.55 -40.82 -19.18
CA ILE A 60 11.62 -41.81 -19.74
C ILE A 60 11.48 -41.66 -21.25
N VAL A 61 11.27 -40.44 -21.72
CA VAL A 61 10.92 -40.20 -23.14
C VAL A 61 12.16 -39.92 -23.97
N ASN A 62 13.23 -39.34 -23.40
CA ASN A 62 14.47 -38.95 -24.08
C ASN A 62 14.24 -38.41 -25.52
N PRO A 63 13.42 -37.37 -25.68
CA PRO A 63 12.97 -36.93 -26.99
C PRO A 63 14.11 -36.26 -27.76
N ALA A 64 14.19 -36.53 -29.06
CA ALA A 64 15.24 -36.01 -29.95
C ALA A 64 15.32 -34.44 -29.91
N TRP A 65 14.19 -33.76 -29.72
CA TRP A 65 14.13 -32.30 -29.60
C TRP A 65 14.79 -31.78 -28.32
N ALA A 66 14.92 -32.61 -27.28
CA ALA A 66 15.59 -32.21 -26.03
C ALA A 66 17.11 -32.02 -26.20
N GLN A 67 17.67 -32.50 -27.30
CA GLN A 67 19.07 -32.28 -27.73
C GLN A 67 19.22 -30.94 -28.48
N GLY A 68 18.12 -30.32 -28.91
CA GLY A 68 18.10 -29.01 -29.56
C GLY A 68 18.23 -27.84 -28.59
N ASN A 69 18.48 -26.67 -29.17
CA ASN A 69 18.52 -25.42 -28.41
C ASN A 69 17.10 -24.87 -28.14
N ILE A 70 16.83 -24.45 -26.93
CA ILE A 70 15.55 -23.85 -26.52
C ILE A 70 15.77 -22.43 -26.05
N THR A 71 14.75 -21.58 -26.20
CA THR A 71 14.76 -20.20 -25.73
C THR A 71 14.17 -20.09 -24.32
N GLN A 72 14.66 -19.12 -23.55
CA GLN A 72 14.17 -18.80 -22.20
C GLN A 72 12.65 -18.55 -22.18
N THR A 73 12.13 -17.84 -23.19
CA THR A 73 10.70 -17.52 -23.31
C THR A 73 9.81 -18.76 -23.36
N GLN A 74 10.22 -19.80 -24.11
CA GLN A 74 9.45 -21.04 -24.23
C GLN A 74 9.35 -21.78 -22.89
N ILE A 75 10.42 -21.83 -22.11
CA ILE A 75 10.42 -22.47 -20.78
C ILE A 75 9.56 -21.67 -19.80
N SER A 76 9.69 -20.35 -19.78
CA SER A 76 8.89 -19.48 -18.90
C SER A 76 7.40 -19.59 -19.18
N MET A 77 6.99 -19.68 -20.46
CA MET A 77 5.58 -19.90 -20.82
C MET A 77 5.04 -21.23 -20.28
N VAL A 78 5.79 -22.33 -20.46
CA VAL A 78 5.36 -23.65 -19.95
C VAL A 78 5.26 -23.64 -18.43
N HIS A 79 6.22 -23.02 -17.74
CA HIS A 79 6.22 -22.87 -16.28
C HIS A 79 4.97 -22.13 -15.80
N THR A 80 4.66 -20.98 -16.40
CA THR A 80 3.49 -20.17 -16.05
C THR A 80 2.18 -20.95 -16.26
N VAL A 81 2.02 -21.59 -17.39
CA VAL A 81 0.80 -22.38 -17.72
C VAL A 81 0.61 -23.54 -16.72
N LEU A 82 1.69 -24.21 -16.31
CA LEU A 82 1.60 -25.32 -15.35
C LEU A 82 1.28 -24.87 -13.92
N LEU A 83 1.76 -23.70 -13.51
CA LEU A 83 1.54 -23.21 -12.14
C LEU A 83 0.26 -22.39 -11.97
N PHE A 84 -0.29 -21.85 -13.04
CA PHE A 84 -1.51 -21.05 -12.99
C PHE A 84 -2.68 -21.74 -12.28
N PRO A 85 -3.00 -23.04 -12.56
CA PRO A 85 -4.11 -23.72 -11.89
C PRO A 85 -3.92 -23.95 -10.39
N VAL A 86 -2.68 -23.90 -9.91
CA VAL A 86 -2.35 -24.10 -8.48
C VAL A 86 -2.01 -22.79 -7.75
N SER A 87 -2.16 -21.65 -8.43
CA SER A 87 -1.82 -20.32 -7.89
C SER A 87 -2.53 -20.02 -6.58
N ASP A 88 -3.84 -20.31 -6.49
CA ASP A 88 -4.62 -20.04 -5.27
C ASP A 88 -4.12 -20.83 -4.05
N TRP A 89 -3.68 -22.08 -4.28
CA TRP A 89 -3.10 -22.90 -3.23
C TRP A 89 -1.74 -22.36 -2.78
N ILE A 90 -0.91 -21.90 -3.74
CA ILE A 90 0.39 -21.28 -3.48
C ILE A 90 0.22 -19.97 -2.69
N ILE A 91 -0.78 -19.15 -3.05
CA ILE A 91 -1.12 -17.91 -2.33
C ILE A 91 -1.52 -18.22 -0.88
N LYS A 92 -2.40 -19.20 -0.66
CA LYS A 92 -2.80 -19.64 0.69
C LYS A 92 -1.62 -20.14 1.51
N LEU A 93 -0.71 -20.91 0.89
CA LEU A 93 0.49 -21.40 1.54
C LEU A 93 1.44 -20.26 1.92
N ALA A 94 1.64 -19.30 1.00
CA ALA A 94 2.48 -18.12 1.23
C ALA A 94 1.94 -17.24 2.36
N LYS A 95 0.63 -17.00 2.41
CA LYS A 95 -0.05 -16.29 3.50
C LYS A 95 0.17 -17.00 4.84
N LYS A 96 0.02 -18.33 4.86
CA LYS A 96 0.23 -19.13 6.08
C LYS A 96 1.67 -19.11 6.59
N ILE A 97 2.66 -19.17 5.70
CA ILE A 97 4.08 -19.12 6.07
C ILE A 97 4.48 -17.71 6.49
N GLY A 98 3.93 -16.69 5.81
CA GLY A 98 4.18 -15.29 6.10
C GLY A 98 3.52 -14.80 7.38
N HIS A 99 2.76 -15.63 8.09
CA HIS A 99 1.91 -15.22 9.22
C HIS A 99 1.03 -14.00 8.85
N VAL A 100 0.63 -13.93 7.58
CA VAL A 100 -0.38 -12.97 7.13
C VAL A 100 -1.70 -13.58 7.52
N GLU A 101 -2.20 -13.19 8.68
CA GLU A 101 -3.62 -13.32 8.96
C GLU A 101 -4.34 -12.64 7.80
N GLU A 102 -5.30 -13.31 7.17
CA GLU A 102 -6.31 -12.58 6.42
C GLU A 102 -6.85 -11.59 7.43
N GLU A 103 -6.58 -10.30 7.21
CA GLU A 103 -7.39 -9.29 7.88
C GLU A 103 -8.81 -9.71 7.53
N VAL A 104 -9.51 -10.27 8.52
CA VAL A 104 -10.95 -10.38 8.49
C VAL A 104 -11.34 -8.94 8.17
N GLN A 105 -11.85 -8.70 6.96
CA GLN A 105 -12.49 -7.44 6.67
C GLN A 105 -13.56 -7.35 7.73
N ASP A 106 -13.24 -6.61 8.79
CA ASP A 106 -14.22 -6.29 9.80
C ASP A 106 -15.22 -5.39 9.07
N GLU A 107 -16.27 -6.01 8.54
CA GLU A 107 -17.35 -5.32 7.81
C GLU A 107 -17.94 -4.19 8.67
N SER A 108 -17.67 -4.22 9.99
CA SER A 108 -18.05 -3.16 10.92
C SER A 108 -17.25 -1.87 10.77
N VAL A 109 -16.07 -1.90 10.11
CA VAL A 109 -15.20 -0.73 9.94
C VAL A 109 -15.66 0.16 8.78
N VAL A 110 -16.26 -0.41 7.73
CA VAL A 110 -16.77 0.34 6.56
C VAL A 110 -18.28 0.22 6.50
N LEU A 111 -18.98 1.36 6.56
CA LEU A 111 -20.45 1.42 6.58
C LEU A 111 -21.08 1.42 5.17
N LEU A 112 -20.43 0.75 4.20
CA LEU A 112 -20.89 0.68 2.80
C LEU A 112 -21.58 -0.65 2.52
N ASP A 113 -22.88 -0.59 2.19
CA ASP A 113 -23.71 -1.76 1.90
C ASP A 113 -23.85 -1.94 0.38
N ASP A 114 -23.54 -3.14 -0.13
CA ASP A 114 -23.64 -3.48 -1.54
C ASP A 114 -25.06 -3.29 -2.10
N ARG A 115 -26.13 -3.33 -1.26
CA ARG A 115 -27.50 -3.05 -1.67
C ARG A 115 -27.69 -1.60 -2.16
N MET A 116 -26.86 -0.66 -1.69
CA MET A 116 -26.90 0.74 -2.14
C MET A 116 -26.46 0.88 -3.60
N LEU A 117 -25.70 -0.08 -4.13
CA LEU A 117 -25.27 -0.10 -5.53
C LEU A 117 -26.43 -0.17 -6.52
N GLU A 118 -27.63 -0.62 -6.09
CA GLU A 118 -28.84 -0.57 -6.91
C GLU A 118 -29.28 0.88 -7.21
N THR A 119 -28.83 1.85 -6.39
CA THR A 119 -29.10 3.28 -6.58
C THR A 119 -27.76 4.07 -6.54
N PRO A 120 -27.07 4.20 -7.69
CA PRO A 120 -25.72 4.74 -7.74
C PRO A 120 -25.54 6.09 -7.05
N GLY A 121 -26.46 7.00 -7.18
CA GLY A 121 -26.38 8.30 -6.50
C GLY A 121 -26.35 8.22 -4.97
N ILE A 122 -27.09 7.26 -4.37
CA ILE A 122 -27.04 7.02 -2.91
C ILE A 122 -25.70 6.37 -2.54
N ALA A 123 -25.24 5.42 -3.34
CA ALA A 123 -23.97 4.74 -3.11
C ALA A 123 -22.78 5.72 -3.17
N ILE A 124 -22.79 6.65 -4.13
CA ILE A 124 -21.79 7.74 -4.24
C ILE A 124 -21.81 8.59 -2.97
N GLN A 125 -22.98 9.05 -2.54
CA GLN A 125 -23.09 9.89 -1.35
C GLN A 125 -22.64 9.17 -0.08
N SER A 126 -22.94 7.87 0.07
CA SER A 126 -22.48 7.06 1.18
C SER A 126 -20.96 6.89 1.15
N THR A 127 -20.38 6.75 -0.05
CA THR A 127 -18.92 6.69 -0.22
C THR A 127 -18.25 8.02 0.19
N VAL A 128 -18.83 9.16 -0.17
CA VAL A 128 -18.37 10.48 0.29
C VAL A 128 -18.40 10.58 1.81
N SER A 129 -19.47 10.09 2.46
CA SER A 129 -19.57 10.12 3.91
C SER A 129 -18.48 9.28 4.59
N GLU A 130 -18.13 8.12 4.02
CA GLU A 130 -17.03 7.29 4.51
C GLU A 130 -15.65 7.95 4.28
N LEU A 131 -15.48 8.66 3.16
CA LEU A 131 -14.28 9.47 2.92
C LEU A 131 -14.12 10.58 3.96
N VAL A 132 -15.19 11.29 4.28
CA VAL A 132 -15.17 12.32 5.34
C VAL A 132 -14.79 11.70 6.68
N ARG A 133 -15.38 10.54 7.02
CA ARG A 133 -15.04 9.80 8.25
C ARG A 133 -13.56 9.40 8.29
N MET A 134 -13.02 8.88 7.18
CA MET A 134 -11.59 8.57 7.04
C MET A 134 -10.74 9.83 7.21
N GLY A 135 -11.18 10.95 6.61
CA GLY A 135 -10.51 12.24 6.74
C GLY A 135 -10.39 12.74 8.18
N HIS A 136 -11.42 12.55 9.00
CA HIS A 136 -11.35 12.90 10.43
C HIS A 136 -10.36 12.00 11.19
N VAL A 137 -10.31 10.70 10.89
CA VAL A 137 -9.31 9.80 11.49
C VAL A 137 -7.87 10.27 11.17
N VAL A 138 -7.63 10.67 9.93
CA VAL A 138 -6.32 11.22 9.52
C VAL A 138 -6.04 12.56 10.19
N ALA A 139 -7.05 13.42 10.38
CA ALA A 139 -6.90 14.69 11.11
C ALA A 139 -6.45 14.46 12.57
N ASP A 140 -7.08 13.50 13.25
CA ASP A 140 -6.69 13.12 14.62
C ASP A 140 -5.26 12.56 14.64
N SER A 141 -4.88 11.74 13.66
CA SER A 141 -3.52 11.20 13.52
C SER A 141 -2.49 12.31 13.33
N LEU A 142 -2.75 13.33 12.52
CA LEU A 142 -1.86 14.49 12.32
C LEU A 142 -1.62 15.26 13.62
N GLU A 143 -2.67 15.51 14.42
CA GLU A 143 -2.55 16.18 15.70
C GLU A 143 -1.75 15.36 16.73
N VAL A 144 -1.91 14.03 16.72
CA VAL A 144 -1.12 13.16 17.60
C VAL A 144 0.31 13.05 17.09
N ALA A 145 0.55 12.95 15.79
CA ALA A 145 1.89 12.91 15.19
C ALA A 145 2.72 14.15 15.57
N ARG A 146 2.08 15.35 15.58
CA ARG A 146 2.70 16.56 16.09
C ARG A 146 3.17 16.43 17.54
N LYS A 147 2.33 15.85 18.42
CA LYS A 147 2.68 15.63 19.84
C LYS A 147 3.80 14.60 19.97
N VAL A 148 3.72 13.50 19.24
CA VAL A 148 4.73 12.43 19.23
C VAL A 148 6.11 12.95 18.84
N MET A 149 6.20 13.84 17.87
CA MET A 149 7.47 14.42 17.43
C MET A 149 8.27 15.04 18.58
N PHE A 150 7.59 15.64 19.57
CA PHE A 150 8.24 16.37 20.67
C PHE A 150 8.13 15.67 22.02
N GLU A 151 6.98 15.03 22.35
CA GLU A 151 6.74 14.39 23.63
C GLU A 151 7.21 12.94 23.69
N ARG A 152 7.20 12.22 22.56
CA ARG A 152 7.69 10.85 22.37
C ARG A 152 7.14 9.85 23.39
N LYS A 153 5.84 9.95 23.71
CA LYS A 153 5.18 9.04 24.64
C LYS A 153 4.77 7.74 23.93
N GLU A 154 5.08 6.59 24.53
CA GLU A 154 4.75 5.26 23.99
C GLU A 154 3.26 5.10 23.66
N GLU A 155 2.37 5.63 24.50
CA GLU A 155 0.92 5.59 24.29
C GLU A 155 0.49 6.31 23.00
N GLN A 156 1.10 7.45 22.70
CA GLN A 156 0.82 8.22 21.48
C GLN A 156 1.36 7.53 20.24
N ILE A 157 2.52 6.88 20.35
CA ILE A 157 3.11 6.08 19.27
C ILE A 157 2.23 4.87 18.97
N ALA A 158 1.77 4.16 20.01
CA ALA A 158 0.86 3.02 19.84
C ALA A 158 -0.47 3.44 19.20
N PHE A 159 -1.02 4.60 19.59
CA PHE A 159 -2.21 5.18 18.99
C PHE A 159 -2.05 5.43 17.48
N LEU A 160 -0.93 6.02 17.04
CA LEU A 160 -0.71 6.27 15.60
C LEU A 160 -0.65 4.97 14.79
N LYS A 161 -0.04 3.91 15.32
CA LYS A 161 0.01 2.60 14.66
C LYS A 161 -1.38 1.95 14.56
N GLU A 162 -2.24 2.17 15.55
CA GLU A 162 -3.62 1.69 15.52
C GLU A 162 -4.47 2.47 14.51
N GLU A 163 -4.35 3.81 14.51
CA GLU A 163 -5.10 4.66 13.55
C GLU A 163 -4.63 4.44 12.10
N GLU A 164 -3.34 4.21 11.85
CA GLU A 164 -2.83 3.82 10.52
C GLU A 164 -3.49 2.51 10.05
N SER A 165 -3.50 1.49 10.89
CA SER A 165 -4.17 0.23 10.57
C SER A 165 -5.67 0.38 10.31
N LYS A 166 -6.33 1.34 10.97
CA LYS A 166 -7.73 1.68 10.74
C LYS A 166 -7.93 2.42 9.41
N VAL A 167 -7.05 3.37 9.09
CA VAL A 167 -7.06 4.08 7.80
C VAL A 167 -6.83 3.09 6.65
N ASP A 168 -5.90 2.15 6.78
CA ASP A 168 -5.64 1.10 5.79
C ASP A 168 -6.90 0.26 5.50
N ARG A 169 -7.63 -0.16 6.57
CA ARG A 169 -8.88 -0.90 6.41
C ARG A 169 -9.96 -0.06 5.73
N LEU A 170 -10.10 1.21 6.11
CA LEU A 170 -11.03 2.14 5.47
C LEU A 170 -10.69 2.34 4.00
N SER A 171 -9.42 2.59 3.70
CA SER A 171 -8.91 2.76 2.33
C SER A 171 -9.24 1.54 1.47
N ALA A 172 -8.94 0.33 1.95
CA ALA A 172 -9.23 -0.91 1.22
C ALA A 172 -10.73 -1.09 0.96
N GLY A 173 -11.57 -0.85 1.97
CA GLY A 173 -13.03 -0.98 1.86
C GLY A 173 -13.64 0.04 0.90
N ILE A 174 -13.31 1.32 1.06
CA ILE A 174 -13.79 2.40 0.19
C ILE A 174 -13.33 2.17 -1.25
N THR A 175 -12.06 1.82 -1.46
CA THR A 175 -11.51 1.52 -2.80
C THR A 175 -12.25 0.36 -3.45
N SER A 176 -12.46 -0.74 -2.72
CA SER A 176 -13.21 -1.91 -3.24
C SER A 176 -14.63 -1.54 -3.65
N TYR A 177 -15.31 -0.71 -2.85
CA TYR A 177 -16.66 -0.26 -3.15
C TYR A 177 -16.71 0.73 -4.32
N ALA A 178 -15.78 1.69 -4.39
CA ALA A 178 -15.68 2.63 -5.50
C ALA A 178 -15.38 1.93 -6.84
N ILE A 179 -14.57 0.85 -6.83
CA ILE A 179 -14.37 0.01 -8.01
C ILE A 179 -15.68 -0.66 -8.44
N LYS A 180 -16.50 -1.18 -7.52
CA LYS A 180 -17.81 -1.73 -7.86
C LYS A 180 -18.70 -0.64 -8.47
N LEU A 181 -18.73 0.56 -7.88
CA LEU A 181 -19.46 1.71 -8.42
C LEU A 181 -19.06 2.05 -9.86
N SER A 182 -17.74 2.05 -10.16
CA SER A 182 -17.24 2.37 -11.49
C SER A 182 -17.66 1.36 -12.57
N THR A 183 -18.08 0.14 -12.19
CA THR A 183 -18.56 -0.88 -13.12
C THR A 183 -20.07 -0.77 -13.44
N LEU A 184 -20.79 0.10 -12.72
CA LEU A 184 -22.22 0.32 -12.94
C LEU A 184 -22.47 1.21 -14.16
N GLN A 185 -23.72 1.21 -14.64
CA GLN A 185 -24.16 2.15 -15.66
C GLN A 185 -24.47 3.52 -15.03
N ILE A 186 -23.44 4.30 -14.80
CA ILE A 186 -23.49 5.66 -14.26
C ILE A 186 -23.12 6.66 -15.36
N ASN A 187 -23.51 7.92 -15.17
CA ASN A 187 -23.19 8.96 -16.15
C ASN A 187 -21.72 9.43 -16.05
N GLU A 188 -21.26 10.21 -17.04
CA GLU A 188 -19.85 10.65 -17.11
C GLU A 188 -19.40 11.44 -15.87
N ARG A 189 -20.27 12.32 -15.37
CA ARG A 189 -19.99 13.10 -14.17
C ARG A 189 -19.84 12.22 -12.93
N GLU A 190 -20.69 11.21 -12.77
CA GLU A 190 -20.59 10.25 -11.67
C GLU A 190 -19.31 9.41 -11.77
N HIS A 191 -18.88 9.06 -13.00
CA HIS A 191 -17.57 8.40 -13.20
C HIS A 191 -16.40 9.29 -12.77
N GLU A 192 -16.44 10.58 -13.08
CA GLU A 192 -15.43 11.54 -12.63
C GLU A 192 -15.41 11.65 -11.10
N GLU A 193 -16.59 11.73 -10.47
CA GLU A 193 -16.72 11.78 -9.01
C GLU A 193 -16.10 10.52 -8.35
N VAL A 194 -16.38 9.33 -8.87
CA VAL A 194 -15.79 8.07 -8.37
C VAL A 194 -14.27 8.04 -8.58
N ALA A 195 -13.77 8.54 -9.71
CA ALA A 195 -12.33 8.62 -9.97
C ALA A 195 -11.62 9.57 -8.97
N HIS A 196 -12.24 10.73 -8.67
CA HIS A 196 -11.73 11.66 -7.67
C HIS A 196 -11.74 11.05 -6.26
N MET A 197 -12.77 10.28 -5.90
CA MET A 197 -12.82 9.56 -4.62
C MET A 197 -11.64 8.60 -4.45
N LEU A 198 -11.30 7.83 -5.48
CA LEU A 198 -10.15 6.92 -5.47
C LEU A 198 -8.82 7.67 -5.25
N GLN A 199 -8.69 8.87 -5.86
CA GLN A 199 -7.53 9.71 -5.65
C GLN A 199 -7.46 10.20 -4.20
N ILE A 200 -8.57 10.72 -3.66
CA ILE A 200 -8.66 11.23 -2.29
C ILE A 200 -8.33 10.12 -1.26
N VAL A 201 -8.84 8.90 -1.45
CA VAL A 201 -8.50 7.75 -0.60
C VAL A 201 -6.99 7.54 -0.55
N SER A 202 -6.34 7.52 -1.72
CA SER A 202 -4.89 7.31 -1.82
C SER A 202 -4.09 8.44 -1.17
N ASP A 203 -4.54 9.68 -1.30
CA ASP A 203 -3.86 10.82 -0.69
C ASP A 203 -4.02 10.82 0.84
N MET A 204 -5.20 10.45 1.37
CA MET A 204 -5.44 10.30 2.81
C MET A 204 -4.62 9.15 3.43
N GLU A 205 -4.54 8.00 2.75
CA GLU A 205 -3.72 6.86 3.18
C GLU A 205 -2.24 7.28 3.25
N ARG A 206 -1.74 8.00 2.23
CA ARG A 206 -0.37 8.50 2.22
C ARG A 206 -0.09 9.46 3.39
N ILE A 207 -1.04 10.32 3.75
CA ILE A 207 -0.89 11.22 4.90
C ILE A 207 -0.82 10.42 6.20
N SER A 208 -1.65 9.40 6.36
CA SER A 208 -1.60 8.48 7.50
C SER A 208 -0.24 7.77 7.61
N ASP A 209 0.31 7.31 6.49
CA ASP A 209 1.66 6.75 6.40
C ASP A 209 2.73 7.71 6.91
N TYR A 210 2.62 9.00 6.58
CA TYR A 210 3.56 9.99 7.10
C TYR A 210 3.43 10.17 8.61
N CYS A 211 2.24 10.04 9.19
CA CYS A 211 2.06 10.07 10.64
C CYS A 211 2.73 8.86 11.31
N GLU A 212 2.65 7.66 10.71
CA GLU A 212 3.37 6.48 11.18
C GLU A 212 4.89 6.69 11.07
N ASN A 213 5.39 7.18 9.95
CA ASN A 213 6.82 7.49 9.76
C ASN A 213 7.34 8.49 10.80
N ILE A 214 6.52 9.47 11.21
CA ILE A 214 6.86 10.39 12.30
C ILE A 214 7.00 9.62 13.62
N SER A 215 6.14 8.64 13.88
CA SER A 215 6.23 7.82 15.10
C SER A 215 7.50 6.97 15.12
N GLU A 216 7.85 6.33 14.02
CA GLU A 216 9.09 5.55 13.88
C GLU A 216 10.34 6.43 14.05
N PHE A 217 10.28 7.64 13.50
CA PHE A 217 11.37 8.61 13.67
C PHE A 217 11.51 9.03 15.13
N ALA A 218 10.42 9.28 15.82
CA ALA A 218 10.42 9.63 17.25
C ALA A 218 10.98 8.48 18.11
N GLU A 219 10.61 7.21 17.81
CA GLU A 219 11.21 6.02 18.45
C GLU A 219 12.74 6.00 18.24
N SER A 220 13.21 6.25 17.02
CA SER A 220 14.65 6.29 16.69
C SER A 220 15.39 7.40 17.45
N LEU A 221 14.76 8.56 17.67
CA LEU A 221 15.35 9.64 18.46
C LEU A 221 15.47 9.27 19.94
N LEU A 222 14.46 8.57 20.49
CA LEU A 222 14.49 8.04 21.86
C LEU A 222 15.63 7.04 22.06
N GLU A 223 15.76 6.08 21.16
CA GLU A 223 16.81 5.06 21.21
C GLU A 223 18.22 5.67 21.16
N LYS A 224 18.39 6.68 20.31
CA LYS A 224 19.68 7.39 20.13
C LYS A 224 19.96 8.46 21.18
N GLN A 225 18.98 8.76 22.04
CA GLN A 225 19.06 9.85 23.03
C GLN A 225 19.42 11.21 22.40
N VAL A 226 18.82 11.52 21.25
CA VAL A 226 19.03 12.76 20.51
C VAL A 226 17.80 13.64 20.63
N ASP A 227 18.01 14.93 20.93
CA ASP A 227 16.99 15.94 20.99
C ASP A 227 17.17 17.02 19.94
N PHE A 228 16.06 17.67 19.58
CA PHE A 228 16.09 18.85 18.72
C PHE A 228 16.65 20.06 19.49
N SER A 229 17.31 20.96 18.79
CA SER A 229 17.62 22.28 19.32
C SER A 229 16.32 23.10 19.50
N GLU A 230 16.33 24.10 20.38
CA GLU A 230 15.16 24.99 20.58
C GLU A 230 14.70 25.64 19.27
N VAL A 231 15.62 26.07 18.44
CA VAL A 231 15.33 26.63 17.10
C VAL A 231 14.73 25.58 16.18
N GLY A 232 15.21 24.33 16.25
CA GLY A 232 14.66 23.20 15.48
C GLY A 232 13.21 22.89 15.88
N VAL A 233 12.92 22.90 17.18
CA VAL A 233 11.56 22.71 17.71
C VAL A 233 10.62 23.81 17.20
N GLU A 234 11.04 25.08 17.25
CA GLU A 234 10.23 26.21 16.76
C GLU A 234 9.92 26.08 15.27
N HIS A 235 10.92 25.77 14.45
CA HIS A 235 10.76 25.62 13.02
C HIS A 235 9.86 24.46 12.64
N LEU A 236 10.04 23.29 13.28
CA LEU A 236 9.22 22.12 13.05
C LEU A 236 7.76 22.33 13.47
N ASN A 237 7.52 22.95 14.64
CA ASN A 237 6.17 23.30 15.07
C ASN A 237 5.48 24.19 14.06
N LYS A 238 6.16 25.26 13.59
CA LYS A 238 5.59 26.17 12.61
C LYS A 238 5.21 25.46 11.30
N MET A 239 6.06 24.56 10.80
CA MET A 239 5.78 23.77 9.61
C MET A 239 4.58 22.85 9.82
N LEU A 240 4.55 22.11 10.94
CA LEU A 240 3.46 21.20 11.25
C LEU A 240 2.12 21.95 11.43
N ASP A 241 2.12 23.11 12.11
CA ASP A 241 0.92 23.92 12.26
C ASP A 241 0.33 24.35 10.92
N VAL A 242 1.18 24.74 9.97
CA VAL A 242 0.72 25.16 8.63
C VAL A 242 0.20 23.96 7.83
N CYS A 243 0.90 22.82 7.85
CA CYS A 243 0.49 21.61 7.16
C CYS A 243 -0.83 21.06 7.72
N ILE A 244 -0.98 21.00 9.03
CA ILE A 244 -2.22 20.54 9.68
C ILE A 244 -3.37 21.49 9.36
N ALA A 245 -3.15 22.81 9.41
CA ALA A 245 -4.17 23.79 9.04
C ALA A 245 -4.60 23.64 7.58
N SER A 246 -3.66 23.41 6.65
CA SER A 246 -3.97 23.14 5.24
C SER A 246 -4.86 21.92 5.09
N TYR A 247 -4.52 20.82 5.75
CA TYR A 247 -5.32 19.60 5.74
C TYR A 247 -6.73 19.81 6.29
N LEU A 248 -6.86 20.47 7.43
CA LEU A 248 -8.17 20.73 8.06
C LEU A 248 -9.06 21.61 7.18
N TYR A 249 -8.53 22.63 6.52
CA TYR A 249 -9.28 23.44 5.56
C TYR A 249 -9.68 22.62 4.32
N ALA A 250 -8.82 21.73 3.83
CA ALA A 250 -9.15 20.84 2.73
C ALA A 250 -10.30 19.88 3.09
N LEU A 251 -10.25 19.29 4.29
CA LEU A 251 -11.30 18.41 4.79
C LEU A 251 -12.62 19.17 4.98
N GLU A 252 -12.61 20.36 5.58
CA GLU A 252 -13.78 21.21 5.74
C GLU A 252 -14.38 21.61 4.38
N ALA A 253 -13.53 21.96 3.41
CA ALA A 253 -13.97 22.28 2.07
C ALA A 253 -14.65 21.08 1.38
N PHE A 254 -14.12 19.88 1.58
CA PHE A 254 -14.67 18.65 1.02
C PHE A 254 -16.00 18.26 1.70
N GLU A 255 -16.06 18.31 3.04
CA GLU A 255 -17.25 17.93 3.82
C GLU A 255 -18.42 18.89 3.60
N SER A 256 -18.14 20.20 3.63
CA SER A 256 -19.16 21.25 3.55
C SER A 256 -19.37 21.82 2.14
N ASN A 257 -18.58 21.35 1.15
CA ASN A 257 -18.50 21.94 -0.20
C ASN A 257 -18.27 23.47 -0.14
N ASP A 258 -17.39 23.91 0.80
CA ASP A 258 -17.12 25.31 1.07
C ASP A 258 -15.94 25.84 0.26
N ARG A 259 -16.23 26.81 -0.61
CA ARG A 259 -15.22 27.45 -1.45
C ARG A 259 -14.22 28.30 -0.63
N GLU A 260 -14.65 28.89 0.47
CA GLU A 260 -13.76 29.75 1.26
C GLU A 260 -12.66 28.89 1.93
N SER A 261 -13.02 27.73 2.50
CA SER A 261 -12.08 26.78 3.06
C SER A 261 -11.13 26.21 2.00
N ALA A 262 -11.63 25.93 0.78
CA ALA A 262 -10.77 25.54 -0.33
C ALA A 262 -9.72 26.61 -0.69
N LEU A 263 -10.07 27.90 -0.67
CA LEU A 263 -9.11 28.99 -0.90
C LEU A 263 -8.10 29.13 0.24
N LYS A 264 -8.52 28.93 1.49
CA LYS A 264 -7.61 28.91 2.65
C LYS A 264 -6.61 27.74 2.57
N THR A 265 -7.02 26.60 2.03
CA THR A 265 -6.11 25.46 1.77
C THR A 265 -4.96 25.88 0.86
N ILE A 266 -5.26 26.53 -0.28
CA ILE A 266 -4.25 27.00 -1.24
C ILE A 266 -3.32 28.07 -0.62
N GLU A 267 -3.87 28.94 0.23
CA GLU A 267 -3.08 29.94 0.96
C GLU A 267 -2.08 29.24 1.92
N LYS A 268 -2.54 28.22 2.67
CA LYS A 268 -1.69 27.46 3.59
C LYS A 268 -0.64 26.63 2.86
N GLU A 269 -0.97 26.04 1.71
CA GLU A 269 -0.01 25.34 0.87
C GLU A 269 1.12 26.29 0.40
N THR A 270 0.76 27.50 -0.06
CA THR A 270 1.75 28.51 -0.45
C THR A 270 2.63 28.94 0.73
N GLU A 271 2.07 29.03 1.95
CA GLU A 271 2.82 29.33 3.17
C GLU A 271 3.79 28.17 3.52
N ALA A 272 3.36 26.92 3.38
CA ALA A 272 4.18 25.72 3.63
C ALA A 272 5.38 25.67 2.68
N ASP A 273 5.16 25.90 1.39
CA ASP A 273 6.22 25.94 0.37
C ASP A 273 7.26 27.03 0.68
N GLY A 274 6.79 28.21 1.07
CA GLY A 274 7.66 29.32 1.46
C GLY A 274 8.50 29.00 2.73
N LEU A 275 7.91 28.29 3.69
CA LEU A 275 8.61 27.81 4.89
C LEU A 275 9.64 26.75 4.53
N GLU A 276 9.31 25.78 3.69
CA GLU A 276 10.24 24.74 3.26
C GLU A 276 11.51 25.36 2.66
N ILE A 277 11.37 26.27 1.69
CA ILE A 277 12.50 26.96 1.08
C ILE A 277 13.33 27.72 2.12
N SER A 278 12.68 28.43 3.04
CA SER A 278 13.39 29.24 4.04
C SER A 278 14.13 28.40 5.08
N LEU A 279 13.61 27.22 5.42
CA LEU A 279 14.21 26.31 6.41
C LEU A 279 15.36 25.49 5.81
N ARG A 280 15.30 25.14 4.53
CA ARG A 280 16.41 24.46 3.83
C ARG A 280 17.62 25.37 3.60
N ALA A 281 17.43 26.67 3.57
CA ALA A 281 18.49 27.64 3.34
C ALA A 281 19.31 28.01 4.60
N LYS A 282 18.90 27.55 5.77
CA LYS A 282 19.56 27.78 7.07
C LYS A 282 20.34 26.56 7.54
#